data_bb8d84447af75b9f9de4ba0949da2704
#
_entry.id   bb8d84447af75b9f9de4ba0949da2704
#
_cell.length_a   1.000
_cell.length_b   1.000
_cell.length_c   1.000
_cell.angle_alpha   90.00
_cell.angle_beta   90.00
_cell.angle_gamma   90.00
#
_symmetry.space_group_name_H-M   'P 1'
#
loop_
_entity.id
_entity.type
_entity.pdbx_description
1 polymer ?
#
loop_
_entity_poly.entity_id
_entity_poly.type
_entity_poly.pdbx_seq_one_letter_code
_entity_poly.pdbx_strand_id
1 'polypeptide(L)'
;MPPTDPVQETLAPTPFEAPKQQADLKARRLTPRRLATLVIAALIGLTAWHLSTAKAVLIAFTPPAESEPVSGWLTLPLGERYLVRPGDLSVQAEAKGYYPIDTRLTILSDADQRFALAFEKLPGHLRLTTGGIPAEVEIDGEPVGTTPLTVSSLSAGEHLVSIRADWYRPLQTTVDIIGLDQSQDLALTLEPAWGTVSLSSQPAEARLI
;
A
#
# COMPACT_ATOMS: atom_id res chain seq x y z
N MET A 1 -11.16 122.88 7.67
CA MET A 1 -10.87 121.77 6.77
C MET A 1 -10.05 120.75 7.53
N PRO A 2 -10.58 119.68 7.97
CA PRO A 2 -9.83 118.57 8.57
C PRO A 2 -9.34 117.61 7.47
N PRO A 3 -8.17 116.98 7.71
CA PRO A 3 -7.63 116.02 6.69
C PRO A 3 -8.30 114.63 6.76
N THR A 4 -8.47 114.10 5.65
CA THR A 4 -9.07 112.80 5.35
C THR A 4 -8.08 111.70 5.63
N ASP A 5 -8.40 110.86 6.61
CA ASP A 5 -7.60 109.63 6.87
C ASP A 5 -7.71 108.59 5.70
N PRO A 6 -6.62 107.94 5.35
CA PRO A 6 -6.67 106.89 4.35
C PRO A 6 -7.18 105.60 5.01
N VAL A 7 -8.21 105.06 4.39
CA VAL A 7 -8.85 103.78 4.70
C VAL A 7 -7.77 102.67 4.46
N GLN A 8 -7.32 102.06 5.59
CA GLN A 8 -6.51 100.83 5.51
C GLN A 8 -7.43 99.69 5.11
N GLU A 9 -7.24 99.25 3.91
CA GLU A 9 -7.88 98.04 3.37
C GLU A 9 -7.16 96.84 3.97
N THR A 10 -7.80 96.16 4.92
CA THR A 10 -7.27 94.95 5.57
C THR A 10 -7.51 93.80 4.63
N LEU A 11 -6.48 93.38 3.88
CA LEU A 11 -6.47 92.16 3.09
C LEU A 11 -6.58 90.94 4.04
N ALA A 12 -7.77 90.32 4.07
CA ALA A 12 -7.95 89.05 4.77
C ALA A 12 -7.09 87.95 4.11
N PRO A 13 -6.32 87.15 4.88
CA PRO A 13 -5.52 86.08 4.34
C PRO A 13 -6.45 85.01 3.74
N THR A 14 -6.34 84.79 2.42
CA THR A 14 -6.98 83.67 1.75
C THR A 14 -6.39 82.39 2.28
N PRO A 15 -7.19 81.43 2.75
CA PRO A 15 -6.64 80.16 3.19
C PRO A 15 -5.96 79.44 2.05
N PHE A 16 -4.70 79.01 2.24
CA PHE A 16 -3.95 78.20 1.31
C PHE A 16 -4.65 76.84 1.18
N GLU A 17 -5.40 76.58 0.16
CA GLU A 17 -5.85 75.24 -0.21
C GLU A 17 -4.71 74.51 -0.90
N ALA A 18 -4.08 73.59 -0.15
CA ALA A 18 -3.12 72.65 -0.73
C ALA A 18 -3.79 71.87 -1.87
N PRO A 19 -3.16 71.79 -3.05
CA PRO A 19 -3.71 71.01 -4.13
C PRO A 19 -3.92 69.57 -3.65
N LYS A 20 -5.15 69.09 -3.62
CA LYS A 20 -5.47 67.67 -3.40
C LYS A 20 -4.86 66.91 -4.58
N GLN A 21 -3.63 66.44 -4.44
CA GLN A 21 -3.10 65.39 -5.31
C GLN A 21 -3.97 64.15 -5.08
N GLN A 22 -5.09 64.11 -5.81
CA GLN A 22 -5.75 62.85 -6.04
C GLN A 22 -4.79 62.04 -6.92
N ALA A 23 -3.98 61.20 -6.24
CA ALA A 23 -3.29 60.12 -6.91
C ALA A 23 -4.39 59.20 -7.49
N ASP A 24 -4.78 59.47 -8.74
CA ASP A 24 -5.62 58.62 -9.53
C ASP A 24 -4.84 57.29 -9.72
N LEU A 25 -4.87 56.46 -8.68
CA LEU A 25 -4.54 55.04 -8.80
C LEU A 25 -5.65 54.43 -9.65
N LYS A 26 -5.65 54.76 -10.96
CA LYS A 26 -6.37 53.98 -11.95
C LYS A 26 -5.89 52.54 -11.79
N ALA A 27 -6.62 51.78 -10.97
CA ALA A 27 -6.46 50.32 -10.93
C ALA A 27 -6.60 49.85 -12.39
N ARG A 28 -5.46 49.56 -12.99
CA ARG A 28 -5.35 49.12 -14.39
C ARG A 28 -6.07 47.79 -14.48
N ARG A 29 -7.41 47.84 -14.71
CA ARG A 29 -8.25 46.66 -14.85
C ARG A 29 -7.67 45.83 -15.98
N LEU A 30 -7.06 44.71 -15.60
CA LEU A 30 -6.53 43.75 -16.55
C LEU A 30 -7.71 43.26 -17.40
N THR A 31 -7.63 43.48 -18.70
CA THR A 31 -8.65 42.95 -19.62
C THR A 31 -8.67 41.42 -19.49
N PRO A 32 -9.83 40.76 -19.61
CA PRO A 32 -9.91 39.30 -19.42
C PRO A 32 -8.93 38.52 -20.30
N ARG A 33 -8.64 39.05 -21.49
CA ARG A 33 -7.60 38.45 -22.37
C ARG A 33 -6.20 38.54 -21.78
N ARG A 34 -5.79 39.67 -21.18
CA ARG A 34 -4.47 39.78 -20.52
C ARG A 34 -4.38 38.93 -19.27
N LEU A 35 -5.46 38.78 -18.52
CA LEU A 35 -5.53 37.88 -17.37
C LEU A 35 -5.34 36.42 -17.83
N ALA A 36 -6.03 36.01 -18.91
CA ALA A 36 -5.90 34.68 -19.48
C ALA A 36 -4.45 34.39 -19.95
N THR A 37 -3.80 35.34 -20.65
CA THR A 37 -2.40 35.18 -21.11
C THR A 37 -1.43 35.07 -19.93
N LEU A 38 -1.62 35.85 -18.86
CA LEU A 38 -0.80 35.75 -17.64
C LEU A 38 -0.98 34.41 -16.92
N VAL A 39 -2.21 33.91 -16.84
CA VAL A 39 -2.47 32.58 -16.26
C VAL A 39 -1.82 31.48 -17.07
N ILE A 40 -1.95 31.51 -18.39
CA ILE A 40 -1.31 30.54 -19.28
C ILE A 40 0.22 30.61 -19.14
N ALA A 41 0.80 31.81 -19.14
CA ALA A 41 2.25 31.98 -18.96
C ALA A 41 2.73 31.49 -17.59
N ALA A 42 1.95 31.71 -16.53
CA ALA A 42 2.22 31.21 -15.19
C ALA A 42 2.15 29.68 -15.15
N LEU A 43 1.16 29.06 -15.80
CA LEU A 43 1.04 27.60 -15.89
C LEU A 43 2.23 27.00 -16.67
N ILE A 44 2.61 27.58 -17.81
CA ILE A 44 3.77 27.15 -18.58
C ILE A 44 5.06 27.28 -17.73
N GLY A 45 5.23 28.40 -17.05
CA GLY A 45 6.37 28.61 -16.16
C GLY A 45 6.42 27.59 -15.01
N LEU A 46 5.28 27.30 -14.41
CA LEU A 46 5.17 26.31 -13.33
C LEU A 46 5.48 24.90 -13.83
N THR A 47 4.97 24.51 -15.00
CA THR A 47 5.24 23.20 -15.60
C THR A 47 6.72 23.08 -16.00
N ALA A 48 7.29 24.10 -16.61
CA ALA A 48 8.71 24.12 -16.96
C ALA A 48 9.60 24.02 -15.71
N TRP A 49 9.28 24.76 -14.66
CA TRP A 49 9.97 24.67 -13.37
C TRP A 49 9.82 23.29 -12.73
N HIS A 50 8.63 22.70 -12.78
CA HIS A 50 8.40 21.35 -12.30
C HIS A 50 9.27 20.33 -13.05
N LEU A 51 9.25 20.36 -14.39
CA LEU A 51 10.04 19.46 -15.21
C LEU A 51 11.55 19.62 -14.99
N SER A 52 12.05 20.83 -14.72
CA SER A 52 13.47 21.07 -14.46
C SER A 52 13.93 20.58 -13.08
N THR A 53 13.03 20.49 -12.12
CA THR A 53 13.33 20.06 -10.74
C THR A 53 12.94 18.62 -10.46
N ALA A 54 12.07 18.03 -11.27
CA ALA A 54 11.63 16.64 -11.12
C ALA A 54 12.76 15.66 -11.46
N LYS A 55 12.81 14.56 -10.73
CA LYS A 55 13.74 13.45 -10.94
C LYS A 55 12.99 12.22 -11.42
N ALA A 56 13.61 11.48 -12.34
CA ALA A 56 13.06 10.22 -12.79
C ALA A 56 13.44 9.12 -11.80
N VAL A 57 12.43 8.51 -11.19
CA VAL A 57 12.60 7.42 -10.22
C VAL A 57 11.94 6.17 -10.79
N LEU A 58 12.64 5.05 -10.75
CA LEU A 58 12.11 3.74 -11.11
C LEU A 58 11.69 3.03 -9.81
N ILE A 59 10.41 2.67 -9.72
CA ILE A 59 9.88 1.89 -8.61
C ILE A 59 9.41 0.56 -9.18
N ALA A 60 10.16 -0.50 -8.89
CA ALA A 60 9.85 -1.85 -9.33
C ALA A 60 9.13 -2.60 -8.22
N PHE A 61 8.01 -3.23 -8.55
CA PHE A 61 7.25 -4.08 -7.65
C PHE A 61 7.39 -5.55 -8.07
N THR A 62 7.53 -6.43 -7.09
CA THR A 62 7.56 -7.88 -7.33
C THR A 62 6.55 -8.57 -6.40
N PRO A 63 5.47 -9.16 -6.96
CA PRO A 63 5.00 -9.09 -8.34
C PRO A 63 4.56 -7.67 -8.76
N PRO A 64 4.20 -7.44 -10.03
CA PRO A 64 3.69 -6.14 -10.48
C PRO A 64 2.45 -5.73 -9.67
N ALA A 65 2.36 -4.46 -9.29
CA ALA A 65 1.19 -3.92 -8.61
C ALA A 65 -0.02 -3.86 -9.56
N GLU A 66 -1.22 -4.12 -9.03
CA GLU A 66 -2.47 -4.07 -9.79
C GLU A 66 -3.06 -2.66 -9.87
N SER A 67 -2.65 -1.78 -8.96
CA SER A 67 -3.10 -0.39 -8.89
C SER A 67 -1.98 0.59 -9.21
N GLU A 68 -2.32 1.83 -9.58
CA GLU A 68 -1.36 2.92 -9.71
C GLU A 68 -0.69 3.20 -8.35
N PRO A 69 0.58 2.82 -8.17
CA PRO A 69 1.15 2.67 -6.83
C PRO A 69 1.64 3.97 -6.19
N VAL A 70 1.60 5.08 -6.91
CA VAL A 70 2.21 6.32 -6.44
C VAL A 70 1.18 7.43 -6.39
N SER A 71 0.84 7.86 -5.19
CA SER A 71 0.01 9.03 -4.97
C SER A 71 0.87 10.18 -4.43
N GLY A 72 0.90 11.28 -5.19
CA GLY A 72 1.57 12.50 -4.77
C GLY A 72 1.16 13.66 -5.64
N TRP A 73 1.17 14.87 -5.08
CA TRP A 73 0.90 16.07 -5.86
C TRP A 73 2.01 16.26 -6.89
N LEU A 74 1.65 16.24 -8.19
CA LEU A 74 2.57 16.37 -9.33
C LEU A 74 3.51 15.15 -9.55
N THR A 75 3.05 13.93 -9.29
CA THR A 75 3.69 12.72 -9.80
C THR A 75 3.18 12.46 -11.22
N LEU A 76 4.09 12.34 -12.18
CA LEU A 76 3.75 12.01 -13.56
C LEU A 76 4.29 10.62 -13.90
N PRO A 77 3.43 9.65 -14.20
CA PRO A 77 3.88 8.35 -14.67
C PRO A 77 4.44 8.48 -16.09
N LEU A 78 5.63 7.96 -16.33
CA LEU A 78 6.34 7.94 -17.60
C LEU A 78 6.74 6.49 -17.94
N GLY A 79 5.76 5.65 -18.28
CA GLY A 79 5.95 4.21 -18.41
C GLY A 79 6.31 3.58 -17.06
N GLU A 80 7.48 2.94 -16.96
CA GLU A 80 7.97 2.32 -15.72
C GLU A 80 8.64 3.30 -14.75
N ARG A 81 8.70 4.58 -15.09
CA ARG A 81 9.34 5.61 -14.29
C ARG A 81 8.34 6.65 -13.82
N TYR A 82 8.58 7.19 -12.65
CA TYR A 82 7.81 8.29 -12.09
C TYR A 82 8.65 9.54 -12.06
N LEU A 83 8.11 10.63 -12.62
CA LEU A 83 8.70 11.95 -12.45
C LEU A 83 8.22 12.53 -11.13
N VAL A 84 9.11 12.63 -10.16
CA VAL A 84 8.79 13.10 -8.81
C VAL A 84 9.76 14.17 -8.35
N ARG A 85 9.34 15.02 -7.42
CA ARG A 85 10.24 15.97 -6.80
C ARG A 85 11.04 15.32 -5.67
N PRO A 86 12.27 15.80 -5.41
CA PRO A 86 12.98 15.43 -4.19
C PRO A 86 12.15 15.72 -2.93
N GLY A 87 12.19 14.79 -1.99
CA GLY A 87 11.41 14.84 -0.76
C GLY A 87 10.73 13.50 -0.47
N ASP A 88 9.78 13.50 0.43
CA ASP A 88 9.06 12.29 0.83
C ASP A 88 7.94 11.97 -0.16
N LEU A 89 7.95 10.75 -0.67
CA LEU A 89 6.97 10.20 -1.58
C LEU A 89 6.22 9.06 -0.89
N SER A 90 4.90 9.15 -0.78
CA SER A 90 4.07 8.06 -0.29
C SER A 90 3.77 7.08 -1.43
N VAL A 91 4.07 5.82 -1.18
CA VAL A 91 3.83 4.71 -2.11
C VAL A 91 2.82 3.77 -1.47
N GLN A 92 1.68 3.60 -2.13
CA GLN A 92 0.61 2.69 -1.74
C GLN A 92 0.35 1.77 -2.90
N ALA A 93 0.64 0.48 -2.73
CA ALA A 93 0.50 -0.50 -3.78
C ALA A 93 -0.26 -1.72 -3.27
N GLU A 94 -1.10 -2.28 -4.14
CA GLU A 94 -1.87 -3.48 -3.85
C GLU A 94 -1.64 -4.52 -4.94
N ALA A 95 -1.60 -5.78 -4.52
CA ALA A 95 -1.56 -6.93 -5.40
C ALA A 95 -2.42 -8.04 -4.81
N LYS A 96 -3.19 -8.73 -5.65
CA LYS A 96 -4.11 -9.78 -5.20
C LYS A 96 -3.36 -10.93 -4.53
N GLY A 97 -3.79 -11.27 -3.32
CA GLY A 97 -3.16 -12.33 -2.53
C GLY A 97 -1.90 -11.91 -1.78
N TYR A 98 -1.62 -10.62 -1.71
CA TYR A 98 -0.49 -10.06 -0.98
C TYR A 98 -0.93 -9.00 0.03
N TYR A 99 -0.10 -8.76 1.03
CA TYR A 99 -0.31 -7.63 1.93
C TYR A 99 -0.09 -6.31 1.18
N PRO A 100 -0.94 -5.29 1.39
CA PRO A 100 -0.75 -3.99 0.77
C PRO A 100 0.55 -3.34 1.28
N ILE A 101 1.26 -2.68 0.37
CA ILE A 101 2.43 -1.88 0.71
C ILE A 101 1.96 -0.44 0.95
N ASP A 102 2.25 0.11 2.12
CA ASP A 102 2.11 1.53 2.45
C ASP A 102 3.43 1.99 3.07
N THR A 103 4.24 2.66 2.26
CA THR A 103 5.56 3.11 2.69
C THR A 103 5.88 4.51 2.19
N ARG A 104 6.82 5.17 2.87
CA ARG A 104 7.37 6.46 2.44
C ARG A 104 8.79 6.27 1.96
N LEU A 105 9.04 6.74 0.75
CA LEU A 105 10.35 6.75 0.15
C LEU A 105 10.89 8.19 0.16
N THR A 106 12.09 8.37 0.63
CA THR A 106 12.77 9.67 0.55
C THR A 106 13.52 9.75 -0.77
N ILE A 107 13.07 10.64 -1.65
CA ILE A 107 13.67 10.88 -2.95
C ILE A 107 14.76 11.95 -2.80
N LEU A 108 15.98 11.57 -3.09
CA LEU A 108 17.13 12.46 -3.05
C LEU A 108 17.19 13.32 -4.32
N SER A 109 18.09 14.32 -4.31
CA SER A 109 18.30 15.19 -5.47
C SER A 109 19.09 14.51 -6.60
N ASP A 110 19.58 13.29 -6.37
CA ASP A 110 20.34 12.53 -7.35
C ASP A 110 19.45 12.03 -8.50
N ALA A 111 20.05 11.87 -9.67
CA ALA A 111 19.36 11.32 -10.83
C ALA A 111 19.28 9.78 -10.74
N ASP A 112 18.29 9.18 -11.42
CA ASP A 112 18.15 7.74 -11.67
C ASP A 112 18.13 6.86 -10.40
N GLN A 113 17.33 7.24 -9.40
CA GLN A 113 17.09 6.40 -8.23
C GLN A 113 16.19 5.20 -8.59
N ARG A 114 16.51 4.05 -7.99
CA ARG A 114 15.76 2.80 -8.20
C ARG A 114 15.39 2.23 -6.85
N PHE A 115 14.10 1.93 -6.69
CA PHE A 115 13.56 1.26 -5.52
C PHE A 115 12.93 -0.06 -5.97
N ALA A 116 13.29 -1.14 -5.28
CA ALA A 116 12.68 -2.45 -5.47
C ALA A 116 11.84 -2.77 -4.23
N LEU A 117 10.55 -2.93 -4.42
CA LEU A 117 9.59 -3.26 -3.37
C LEU A 117 9.03 -4.66 -3.65
N ALA A 118 9.16 -5.55 -2.69
CA ALA A 118 8.59 -6.89 -2.77
C ALA A 118 7.33 -6.96 -1.89
N PHE A 119 6.27 -7.52 -2.45
CA PHE A 119 5.06 -7.81 -1.70
C PHE A 119 5.24 -9.07 -0.85
N GLU A 120 4.70 -9.07 0.35
CA GLU A 120 4.60 -10.23 1.21
C GLU A 120 3.30 -10.97 0.91
N LYS A 121 3.37 -12.31 0.75
CA LYS A 121 2.19 -13.11 0.47
C LYS A 121 1.25 -13.16 1.67
N LEU A 122 -0.05 -13.05 1.42
CA LEU A 122 -1.07 -13.40 2.41
C LEU A 122 -0.96 -14.89 2.76
N PRO A 123 -1.27 -15.26 4.02
CA PRO A 123 -1.32 -16.67 4.41
C PRO A 123 -2.34 -17.45 3.58
N GLY A 124 -2.17 -18.76 3.52
CA GLY A 124 -3.09 -19.68 2.90
C GLY A 124 -3.97 -20.41 3.92
N HIS A 125 -4.88 -21.22 3.40
CA HIS A 125 -5.76 -22.07 4.17
C HIS A 125 -5.52 -23.53 3.80
N LEU A 126 -5.37 -24.39 4.81
CA LEU A 126 -5.17 -25.83 4.61
C LEU A 126 -6.33 -26.62 5.17
N ARG A 127 -7.03 -27.36 4.33
CA ARG A 127 -8.06 -28.30 4.76
C ARG A 127 -7.47 -29.72 4.80
N LEU A 128 -7.50 -30.32 5.99
CA LEU A 128 -6.97 -31.65 6.27
C LEU A 128 -8.08 -32.66 6.45
N THR A 129 -7.98 -33.80 5.75
CA THR A 129 -8.90 -34.92 5.88
C THR A 129 -8.14 -36.24 5.93
N THR A 130 -8.68 -37.22 6.71
CA THR A 130 -8.06 -38.54 6.92
C THR A 130 -9.02 -39.68 6.64
N GLY A 131 -9.87 -39.52 5.61
CA GLY A 131 -10.83 -40.57 5.23
C GLY A 131 -11.88 -40.90 6.27
N GLY A 132 -12.23 -39.95 7.17
CA GLY A 132 -13.23 -40.12 8.22
C GLY A 132 -12.67 -40.66 9.55
N ILE A 133 -11.35 -40.84 9.67
CA ILE A 133 -10.68 -41.25 10.90
C ILE A 133 -10.32 -39.97 11.66
N PRO A 134 -10.84 -39.76 12.91
CA PRO A 134 -10.39 -38.63 13.72
C PRO A 134 -8.89 -38.78 14.07
N ALA A 135 -8.11 -37.78 13.78
CA ALA A 135 -6.67 -37.82 14.04
C ALA A 135 -6.19 -36.45 14.56
N GLU A 136 -5.36 -36.47 15.56
CA GLU A 136 -4.68 -35.27 16.07
C GLU A 136 -3.67 -34.77 15.04
N VAL A 137 -3.65 -33.47 14.84
CA VAL A 137 -2.79 -32.80 13.87
C VAL A 137 -1.91 -31.80 14.58
N GLU A 138 -0.62 -31.89 14.30
CA GLU A 138 0.39 -30.92 14.67
C GLU A 138 1.01 -30.34 13.37
N ILE A 139 1.21 -29.04 13.32
CA ILE A 139 1.91 -28.35 12.24
C ILE A 139 3.12 -27.65 12.84
N ASP A 140 4.28 -27.93 12.31
CA ASP A 140 5.59 -27.43 12.80
C ASP A 140 5.81 -27.70 14.31
N GLY A 141 5.19 -28.77 14.82
CA GLY A 141 5.26 -29.16 16.23
C GLY A 141 4.22 -28.50 17.13
N GLU A 142 3.35 -27.65 16.59
CA GLU A 142 2.25 -27.03 17.32
C GLU A 142 0.93 -27.79 17.09
N PRO A 143 0.16 -28.17 18.13
CA PRO A 143 -1.12 -28.84 17.97
C PRO A 143 -2.16 -27.85 17.44
N VAL A 144 -2.79 -28.21 16.32
CA VAL A 144 -3.79 -27.36 15.63
C VAL A 144 -5.21 -27.91 15.72
N GLY A 145 -5.40 -29.18 16.09
CA GLY A 145 -6.71 -29.78 16.29
C GLY A 145 -6.82 -31.21 15.79
N THR A 146 -8.04 -31.62 15.47
CA THR A 146 -8.39 -32.99 15.04
C THR A 146 -9.05 -32.98 13.69
N THR A 147 -8.72 -33.92 12.81
CA THR A 147 -9.32 -34.05 11.48
C THR A 147 -10.78 -34.52 11.54
N PRO A 148 -11.66 -34.09 10.61
CA PRO A 148 -11.40 -33.10 9.56
C PRO A 148 -11.30 -31.67 10.10
N LEU A 149 -10.29 -30.95 9.71
CA LEU A 149 -10.11 -29.56 10.17
C LEU A 149 -9.68 -28.64 9.01
N THR A 150 -9.90 -27.35 9.20
CA THR A 150 -9.39 -26.30 8.33
C THR A 150 -8.51 -25.39 9.17
N VAL A 151 -7.25 -25.28 8.79
CA VAL A 151 -6.29 -24.35 9.39
C VAL A 151 -6.30 -23.09 8.54
N SER A 152 -6.70 -21.98 9.15
CA SER A 152 -6.67 -20.66 8.53
C SER A 152 -5.36 -19.95 8.87
N SER A 153 -4.89 -19.09 7.97
CA SER A 153 -3.72 -18.23 8.23
C SER A 153 -2.41 -19.00 8.42
N LEU A 154 -2.16 -20.02 7.59
CA LEU A 154 -0.88 -20.69 7.53
C LEU A 154 0.05 -19.92 6.58
N SER A 155 1.26 -19.59 7.01
CA SER A 155 2.21 -18.83 6.21
C SER A 155 2.54 -19.55 4.89
N ALA A 156 2.95 -18.78 3.87
CA ALA A 156 3.40 -19.42 2.63
C ALA A 156 4.77 -20.09 2.86
N GLY A 157 4.94 -21.28 2.28
CA GLY A 157 6.18 -22.06 2.39
C GLY A 157 5.94 -23.49 2.85
N GLU A 158 7.03 -24.18 3.15
CA GLU A 158 7.01 -25.58 3.61
C GLU A 158 6.65 -25.69 5.09
N HIS A 159 5.69 -26.55 5.40
CA HIS A 159 5.24 -26.86 6.75
C HIS A 159 5.27 -28.36 7.00
N LEU A 160 5.75 -28.77 8.16
CA LEU A 160 5.76 -30.16 8.58
C LEU A 160 4.44 -30.51 9.26
N VAL A 161 3.66 -31.38 8.65
CA VAL A 161 2.38 -31.87 9.19
C VAL A 161 2.60 -33.24 9.80
N SER A 162 2.32 -33.36 11.10
CA SER A 162 2.38 -34.63 11.86
C SER A 162 0.96 -35.01 12.29
N ILE A 163 0.60 -36.25 12.01
CA ILE A 163 -0.74 -36.78 12.29
C ILE A 163 -0.66 -38.02 13.14
N ARG A 164 -1.50 -38.10 14.20
CA ARG A 164 -1.59 -39.22 15.12
C ARG A 164 -3.04 -39.61 15.33
N ALA A 165 -3.33 -40.88 15.25
CA ALA A 165 -4.63 -41.46 15.58
C ALA A 165 -4.44 -42.78 16.33
N ASP A 166 -5.37 -43.10 17.24
CA ASP A 166 -5.35 -44.34 17.96
C ASP A 166 -5.43 -45.53 17.01
N TRP A 167 -4.57 -46.52 17.22
CA TRP A 167 -4.48 -47.74 16.41
C TRP A 167 -3.95 -47.55 14.99
N TYR A 168 -3.46 -46.35 14.65
CA TYR A 168 -2.82 -46.05 13.36
C TYR A 168 -1.34 -45.69 13.57
N ARG A 169 -0.56 -45.88 12.51
CA ARG A 169 0.83 -45.45 12.49
C ARG A 169 0.90 -43.94 12.39
N PRO A 170 1.75 -43.27 13.19
CA PRO A 170 1.98 -41.85 13.01
C PRO A 170 2.45 -41.53 11.59
N LEU A 171 1.91 -40.49 11.01
CA LEU A 171 2.29 -40.02 9.67
C LEU A 171 2.88 -38.62 9.77
N GLN A 172 4.00 -38.44 9.11
CA GLN A 172 4.59 -37.10 8.93
C GLN A 172 4.77 -36.82 7.46
N THR A 173 4.41 -35.62 7.02
CA THR A 173 4.55 -35.17 5.64
C THR A 173 4.83 -33.69 5.60
N THR A 174 5.56 -33.26 4.57
CA THR A 174 5.78 -31.85 4.30
C THR A 174 4.78 -31.36 3.28
N VAL A 175 4.18 -30.21 3.51
CA VAL A 175 3.21 -29.55 2.62
C VAL A 175 3.71 -28.16 2.30
N ASP A 176 3.75 -27.84 1.02
CA ASP A 176 4.07 -26.47 0.58
C ASP A 176 2.79 -25.64 0.45
N ILE A 177 2.68 -24.60 1.27
CA ILE A 177 1.55 -23.68 1.28
C ILE A 177 1.83 -22.55 0.32
N ILE A 178 0.97 -22.42 -0.70
CA ILE A 178 1.09 -21.37 -1.72
C ILE A 178 0.93 -19.98 -1.12
N GLY A 179 0.09 -19.85 -0.08
CA GLY A 179 -0.32 -18.57 0.46
C GLY A 179 -1.38 -17.90 -0.42
N LEU A 180 -1.26 -16.59 -0.64
CA LEU A 180 -2.11 -15.81 -1.53
C LEU A 180 -3.61 -15.88 -1.19
N ASP A 181 -3.94 -16.10 0.09
CA ASP A 181 -5.33 -16.31 0.56
C ASP A 181 -6.04 -17.50 -0.14
N GLN A 182 -5.25 -18.48 -0.61
CA GLN A 182 -5.77 -19.64 -1.31
C GLN A 182 -6.00 -20.81 -0.37
N SER A 183 -7.04 -21.61 -0.68
CA SER A 183 -7.35 -22.85 0.04
C SER A 183 -6.76 -24.04 -0.69
N GLN A 184 -6.08 -24.91 0.06
CA GLN A 184 -5.51 -26.17 -0.40
C GLN A 184 -6.13 -27.33 0.37
N ASP A 185 -6.49 -28.41 -0.32
CA ASP A 185 -7.02 -29.63 0.27
C ASP A 185 -5.91 -30.69 0.36
N LEU A 186 -5.74 -31.26 1.55
CA LEU A 186 -4.84 -32.37 1.82
C LEU A 186 -5.61 -33.58 2.36
N ALA A 187 -5.76 -34.58 1.53
CA ALA A 187 -6.34 -35.85 1.93
C ALA A 187 -5.24 -36.88 2.23
N LEU A 188 -5.19 -37.37 3.45
CA LEU A 188 -4.17 -38.31 3.91
C LEU A 188 -4.82 -39.65 4.28
N THR A 189 -4.13 -40.73 3.96
CA THR A 189 -4.55 -42.08 4.34
C THR A 189 -3.65 -42.59 5.45
N LEU A 190 -4.26 -43.00 6.56
CA LEU A 190 -3.53 -43.54 7.70
C LEU A 190 -3.40 -45.05 7.58
N GLU A 191 -2.21 -45.58 7.88
CA GLU A 191 -1.97 -47.03 7.90
C GLU A 191 -2.35 -47.61 9.27
N PRO A 192 -3.19 -48.64 9.29
CA PRO A 192 -3.51 -49.36 10.54
C PRO A 192 -2.25 -49.91 11.23
N ALA A 193 -2.19 -49.80 12.56
CA ALA A 193 -1.13 -50.41 13.37
C ALA A 193 -1.48 -51.81 13.87
N TRP A 194 -2.62 -52.37 13.45
CA TRP A 194 -3.04 -53.74 13.81
C TRP A 194 -2.88 -54.71 12.63
N GLY A 195 -2.70 -55.97 12.98
CA GLY A 195 -2.67 -57.05 12.02
C GLY A 195 -3.78 -58.07 12.25
N THR A 196 -4.07 -58.83 11.20
CA THR A 196 -5.01 -59.98 11.30
C THR A 196 -4.25 -61.17 11.85
N VAL A 197 -4.71 -61.78 12.92
CA VAL A 197 -4.16 -63.04 13.47
C VAL A 197 -5.12 -64.15 13.03
N SER A 198 -4.59 -65.12 12.28
CA SER A 198 -5.30 -66.35 11.94
C SER A 198 -4.88 -67.45 12.90
N LEU A 199 -5.80 -67.98 13.67
CA LEU A 199 -5.56 -69.07 14.61
C LEU A 199 -6.18 -70.36 14.01
N SER A 200 -5.34 -71.39 13.89
CA SER A 200 -5.82 -72.75 13.54
C SER A 200 -5.43 -73.70 14.67
N SER A 201 -6.40 -74.57 15.08
CA SER A 201 -6.14 -75.57 16.10
C SER A 201 -6.28 -77.00 15.53
N GLN A 202 -5.46 -77.91 16.02
CA GLN A 202 -5.60 -79.34 15.81
C GLN A 202 -5.68 -80.01 17.19
N PRO A 203 -6.81 -80.74 17.48
CA PRO A 203 -7.98 -80.99 16.63
C PRO A 203 -8.86 -79.74 16.44
N ALA A 204 -9.68 -79.75 15.37
CA ALA A 204 -10.47 -78.62 14.92
C ALA A 204 -11.58 -78.18 15.94
N GLU A 205 -11.80 -78.93 17.01
CA GLU A 205 -12.81 -78.63 18.06
C GLU A 205 -12.23 -78.04 19.34
N ALA A 206 -10.98 -77.61 19.36
CA ALA A 206 -10.39 -76.99 20.55
C ALA A 206 -11.04 -75.62 20.78
N ARG A 207 -11.61 -75.45 21.99
CA ARG A 207 -12.28 -74.21 22.45
C ARG A 207 -11.24 -73.33 23.12
N LEU A 208 -11.02 -72.10 22.58
CA LEU A 208 -10.27 -71.08 23.25
C LEU A 208 -11.06 -70.56 24.47
N ILE A 209 -10.48 -70.59 25.64
CA ILE A 209 -11.07 -70.03 26.88
C ILE A 209 -10.40 -68.69 27.14
#